data_0dfe58ae3a89f144938e765088c58c5b
#
_entry.id   0dfe58ae3a89f144938e765088c58c5b
#
_cell.length_a   1.000
_cell.length_b   1.000
_cell.length_c   1.000
_cell.angle_alpha   90.00
_cell.angle_beta   90.00
_cell.angle_gamma   90.00
#
_symmetry.space_group_name_H-M   'P 1'
#
loop_
_entity.id
_entity.type
_entity.pdbx_description
1 polymer ?
#
loop_
_entity_poly.entity_id
_entity_poly.type
_entity_poly.pdbx_seq_one_letter_code
_entity_poly.pdbx_strand_id
1 'polypeptide(L)'
;LDDMSVTINGKTYGSDVVKQAIQAGNKAYYDDPNGNALTQTDMDAVLKYAAARDINIIPVINSPGHMDAILTAMAQLGIKNPAFNGSKRTVDLNNDTAIAFTKALLQKYVMYFKGHATTFNFGSDEYANDVDTGGWAKLQQSGTYKKFVAYVNDLAAMAKNAGLKPMVFNDGIYYDNNTSFGTFDKDLIVSYWTAGWGGYDVAKPEFLTDKGLKIMNTNDGWYWVLGRVDGDLYSYKTTLASLASKKFTDVPGASSAVPIIGSVQAVWADDPSAQLDMPALLKLMDQFSTAYAP
;
A
#
# COMPACT_ATOMS: atom_id res chain seq x y z
N LEU A 1 -8.54 -3.55 15.33
CA LEU A 1 -7.86 -3.87 16.58
C LEU A 1 -8.78 -3.64 17.77
N ASP A 2 -8.54 -4.31 18.90
CA ASP A 2 -9.36 -4.15 20.11
C ASP A 2 -9.21 -2.75 20.68
N ASP A 3 -7.99 -2.23 20.78
CA ASP A 3 -7.73 -0.84 21.17
C ASP A 3 -7.34 0.01 19.96
N MET A 4 -8.25 0.88 19.57
CA MET A 4 -8.07 1.88 18.50
C MET A 4 -8.03 3.31 19.02
N SER A 5 -7.87 3.51 20.34
CA SER A 5 -7.73 4.85 20.90
C SER A 5 -6.50 5.56 20.34
N VAL A 6 -6.62 6.84 20.00
CA VAL A 6 -5.51 7.67 19.52
C VAL A 6 -5.48 9.01 20.22
N THR A 7 -4.28 9.52 20.49
CA THR A 7 -4.08 10.85 21.08
C THR A 7 -3.26 11.71 20.12
N ILE A 8 -3.80 12.83 19.70
CA ILE A 8 -3.13 13.79 18.83
C ILE A 8 -3.35 15.21 19.35
N ASN A 9 -2.29 16.01 19.33
CA ASN A 9 -2.35 17.42 19.77
C ASN A 9 -3.03 17.60 21.15
N GLY A 10 -2.78 16.66 22.09
CA GLY A 10 -3.36 16.69 23.44
C GLY A 10 -4.82 16.27 23.53
N LYS A 11 -5.49 15.94 22.42
CA LYS A 11 -6.86 15.41 22.39
C LYS A 11 -6.85 13.91 22.21
N THR A 12 -7.52 13.19 23.12
CA THR A 12 -7.68 11.73 23.05
C THR A 12 -9.04 11.40 22.43
N TYR A 13 -9.02 10.54 21.41
CA TYR A 13 -10.19 9.91 20.84
C TYR A 13 -10.26 8.48 21.37
N GLY A 14 -11.32 8.14 22.08
CA GLY A 14 -11.51 6.81 22.66
C GLY A 14 -11.68 5.72 21.59
N SER A 15 -11.33 4.49 21.95
CA SER A 15 -11.34 3.34 21.05
C SER A 15 -12.68 3.16 20.33
N ASP A 16 -13.79 3.17 21.06
CA ASP A 16 -15.12 2.96 20.46
C ASP A 16 -15.50 4.07 19.46
N VAL A 17 -15.14 5.31 19.77
CA VAL A 17 -15.40 6.46 18.89
C VAL A 17 -14.60 6.33 17.57
N VAL A 18 -13.32 5.93 17.67
CA VAL A 18 -12.47 5.71 16.50
C VAL A 18 -12.96 4.53 15.67
N LYS A 19 -13.30 3.39 16.32
CA LYS A 19 -13.85 2.21 15.64
C LYS A 19 -15.14 2.53 14.89
N GLN A 20 -16.07 3.22 15.54
CA GLN A 20 -17.34 3.62 14.92
C GLN A 20 -17.12 4.54 13.72
N ALA A 21 -16.20 5.50 13.82
CA ALA A 21 -15.87 6.40 12.73
C ALA A 21 -15.26 5.65 11.53
N ILE A 22 -14.33 4.72 11.77
CA ILE A 22 -13.71 3.89 10.72
C ILE A 22 -14.75 2.97 10.08
N GLN A 23 -15.60 2.34 10.88
CA GLN A 23 -16.68 1.47 10.39
C GLN A 23 -17.67 2.24 9.51
N ALA A 24 -18.04 3.45 9.90
CA ALA A 24 -18.88 4.31 9.08
C ALA A 24 -18.18 4.74 7.78
N GLY A 25 -16.86 4.99 7.82
CA GLY A 25 -16.05 5.24 6.64
C GLY A 25 -16.00 4.05 5.69
N ASN A 26 -15.78 2.84 6.21
CA ASN A 26 -15.80 1.62 5.41
C ASN A 26 -17.17 1.39 4.75
N LYS A 27 -18.24 1.59 5.49
CA LYS A 27 -19.60 1.47 4.95
C LYS A 27 -19.85 2.49 3.83
N ALA A 28 -19.43 3.71 4.01
CA ALA A 28 -19.61 4.77 3.01
C ALA A 28 -18.79 4.54 1.74
N TYR A 29 -17.58 3.97 1.87
CA TYR A 29 -16.68 3.74 0.75
C TYR A 29 -17.02 2.45 -0.02
N TYR A 30 -17.22 1.35 0.69
CA TYR A 30 -17.45 0.04 0.07
C TYR A 30 -18.94 -0.26 -0.18
N ASP A 31 -19.86 0.61 0.23
CA ASP A 31 -21.31 0.36 0.21
C ASP A 31 -21.68 -1.00 0.82
N ASP A 32 -20.91 -1.42 1.85
CA ASP A 32 -21.12 -2.67 2.55
C ASP A 32 -22.15 -2.47 3.68
N PRO A 33 -23.40 -2.91 3.51
CA PRO A 33 -24.45 -2.72 4.53
C PRO A 33 -24.15 -3.48 5.83
N ASN A 34 -23.34 -4.54 5.76
CA ASN A 34 -23.02 -5.39 6.91
C ASN A 34 -21.75 -4.93 7.64
N GLY A 35 -20.90 -4.14 6.98
CA GLY A 35 -19.65 -3.66 7.56
C GLY A 35 -18.71 -4.80 7.96
N ASN A 36 -18.63 -5.85 7.13
CA ASN A 36 -17.82 -7.04 7.42
C ASN A 36 -16.35 -6.66 7.48
N ALA A 37 -15.76 -6.77 8.65
CA ALA A 37 -14.35 -6.55 8.88
C ALA A 37 -13.79 -7.70 9.72
N LEU A 38 -12.53 -8.06 9.47
CA LEU A 38 -11.83 -9.01 10.34
C LEU A 38 -11.72 -8.44 11.75
N THR A 39 -12.10 -9.22 12.74
CA THR A 39 -11.81 -8.91 14.14
C THR A 39 -10.33 -9.16 14.43
N GLN A 40 -9.83 -8.61 15.54
CA GLN A 40 -8.47 -8.93 15.99
C GLN A 40 -8.31 -10.43 16.23
N THR A 41 -9.30 -11.09 16.81
CA THR A 41 -9.31 -12.55 17.02
C THR A 41 -9.18 -13.33 15.71
N ASP A 42 -9.87 -12.90 14.65
CA ASP A 42 -9.75 -13.54 13.32
C ASP A 42 -8.32 -13.36 12.77
N MET A 43 -7.76 -12.15 12.91
CA MET A 43 -6.39 -11.89 12.45
C MET A 43 -5.35 -12.66 13.27
N ASP A 44 -5.53 -12.80 14.58
CA ASP A 44 -4.69 -13.61 15.46
C ASP A 44 -4.69 -15.09 15.00
N ALA A 45 -5.86 -15.61 14.61
CA ALA A 45 -5.97 -16.96 14.07
C ALA A 45 -5.23 -17.11 12.73
N VAL A 46 -5.33 -16.11 11.84
CA VAL A 46 -4.58 -16.07 10.56
C VAL A 46 -3.06 -16.06 10.81
N LEU A 47 -2.59 -15.20 11.69
CA LEU A 47 -1.16 -15.10 12.04
C LEU A 47 -0.63 -16.43 12.61
N LYS A 48 -1.37 -17.04 13.53
CA LYS A 48 -1.02 -18.35 14.10
C LYS A 48 -0.99 -19.44 13.03
N TYR A 49 -1.98 -19.47 12.14
CA TYR A 49 -2.07 -20.45 11.05
C TYR A 49 -0.90 -20.30 10.07
N ALA A 50 -0.55 -19.09 9.70
CA ALA A 50 0.58 -18.78 8.82
C ALA A 50 1.91 -19.18 9.45
N ALA A 51 2.14 -18.79 10.71
CA ALA A 51 3.37 -19.12 11.45
C ALA A 51 3.60 -20.64 11.57
N ALA A 52 2.54 -21.42 11.79
CA ALA A 52 2.62 -22.90 11.84
C ALA A 52 3.00 -23.55 10.50
N ARG A 53 3.09 -22.76 9.42
CA ARG A 53 3.44 -23.19 8.04
C ARG A 53 4.65 -22.46 7.47
N ASP A 54 5.40 -21.78 8.31
CA ASP A 54 6.54 -20.94 7.91
C ASP A 54 6.16 -19.87 6.87
N ILE A 55 4.90 -19.41 6.89
CA ILE A 55 4.41 -18.31 6.05
C ILE A 55 4.53 -17.01 6.84
N ASN A 56 5.30 -16.07 6.30
CA ASN A 56 5.41 -14.72 6.87
C ASN A 56 4.34 -13.82 6.28
N ILE A 57 3.51 -13.23 7.14
CA ILE A 57 2.52 -12.23 6.75
C ILE A 57 3.19 -10.87 6.62
N ILE A 58 2.99 -10.20 5.51
CA ILE A 58 3.37 -8.78 5.28
C ILE A 58 2.08 -7.97 5.28
N PRO A 59 1.75 -7.28 6.38
CA PRO A 59 0.57 -6.41 6.39
C PRO A 59 0.76 -5.22 5.45
N VAL A 60 -0.32 -4.81 4.79
CA VAL A 60 -0.37 -3.60 3.96
C VAL A 60 -1.44 -2.68 4.52
N ILE A 61 -1.05 -1.49 4.98
CA ILE A 61 -1.96 -0.43 5.40
C ILE A 61 -1.57 0.85 4.67
N ASN A 62 -2.35 1.21 3.66
CA ASN A 62 -2.03 2.30 2.76
C ASN A 62 -2.10 3.68 3.42
N SER A 63 -1.13 4.53 3.07
CA SER A 63 -1.09 5.95 3.43
C SER A 63 0.05 6.64 2.64
N PRO A 64 -0.06 7.91 2.25
CA PRO A 64 -1.19 8.83 2.45
C PRO A 64 -2.31 8.71 1.41
N GLY A 65 -2.15 7.89 0.36
CA GLY A 65 -3.18 7.53 -0.60
C GLY A 65 -4.05 6.35 -0.14
N HIS A 66 -5.10 6.02 -0.89
CA HIS A 66 -6.02 4.92 -0.61
C HIS A 66 -6.62 4.95 0.82
N MET A 67 -6.91 6.15 1.32
CA MET A 67 -7.39 6.36 2.69
C MET A 67 -8.85 6.83 2.74
N ASP A 68 -9.65 6.47 1.79
CA ASP A 68 -11.06 6.89 1.63
C ASP A 68 -11.88 6.74 2.92
N ALA A 69 -11.88 5.54 3.47
CA ALA A 69 -12.60 5.23 4.71
C ALA A 69 -12.04 6.03 5.90
N ILE A 70 -10.73 6.21 5.96
CA ILE A 70 -10.07 6.93 7.05
C ILE A 70 -10.29 8.44 6.94
N LEU A 71 -10.32 9.01 5.74
CA LEU A 71 -10.70 10.42 5.54
C LEU A 71 -12.13 10.69 6.01
N THR A 72 -13.06 9.78 5.70
CA THR A 72 -14.44 9.85 6.19
C THR A 72 -14.47 9.78 7.72
N ALA A 73 -13.70 8.86 8.30
CA ALA A 73 -13.57 8.75 9.76
C ALA A 73 -13.00 10.02 10.39
N MET A 74 -11.94 10.61 9.82
CA MET A 74 -11.35 11.86 10.29
C MET A 74 -12.38 13.00 10.30
N ALA A 75 -13.19 13.12 9.24
CA ALA A 75 -14.23 14.15 9.16
C ALA A 75 -15.28 13.97 10.28
N GLN A 76 -15.71 12.74 10.56
CA GLN A 76 -16.63 12.43 11.64
C GLN A 76 -16.04 12.71 13.03
N LEU A 77 -14.73 12.53 13.20
CA LEU A 77 -14.00 12.86 14.42
C LEU A 77 -13.74 14.37 14.57
N GLY A 78 -14.18 15.18 13.61
CA GLY A 78 -14.03 16.64 13.62
C GLY A 78 -12.67 17.16 13.20
N ILE A 79 -11.86 16.32 12.52
CA ILE A 79 -10.61 16.75 11.87
C ILE A 79 -10.99 17.50 10.58
N LYS A 80 -10.68 18.78 10.54
CA LYS A 80 -11.08 19.65 9.43
C LYS A 80 -10.17 19.49 8.23
N ASN A 81 -10.76 19.44 7.03
CA ASN A 81 -10.06 19.42 5.73
C ASN A 81 -8.92 18.37 5.67
N PRO A 82 -9.17 17.09 6.03
CA PRO A 82 -8.10 16.11 6.11
C PRO A 82 -7.58 15.68 4.73
N ALA A 83 -8.38 15.87 3.68
CA ALA A 83 -8.08 15.42 2.33
C ALA A 83 -7.28 16.45 1.52
N PHE A 84 -6.39 15.97 0.67
CA PHE A 84 -5.80 16.78 -0.39
C PHE A 84 -6.91 17.37 -1.27
N ASN A 85 -6.74 18.62 -1.70
CA ASN A 85 -7.79 19.39 -2.36
C ASN A 85 -8.45 18.63 -3.53
N GLY A 86 -9.73 18.36 -3.39
CA GLY A 86 -10.55 17.64 -4.37
C GLY A 86 -10.44 16.11 -4.30
N SER A 87 -9.44 15.56 -3.63
CA SER A 87 -9.31 14.09 -3.47
C SER A 87 -10.30 13.56 -2.45
N LYS A 88 -10.81 12.35 -2.73
CA LYS A 88 -11.65 11.60 -1.77
C LYS A 88 -10.86 10.51 -1.05
N ARG A 89 -9.60 10.28 -1.43
CA ARG A 89 -8.81 9.13 -0.94
C ARG A 89 -7.38 9.44 -0.51
N THR A 90 -6.98 10.72 -0.58
CA THR A 90 -5.60 11.09 -0.25
C THR A 90 -5.55 12.14 0.86
N VAL A 91 -4.75 11.87 1.88
CA VAL A 91 -4.53 12.79 3.00
C VAL A 91 -3.71 14.00 2.53
N ASP A 92 -4.10 15.20 2.94
CA ASP A 92 -3.32 16.41 2.67
C ASP A 92 -2.07 16.44 3.54
N LEU A 93 -0.91 16.40 2.88
CA LEU A 93 0.41 16.49 3.54
C LEU A 93 0.71 17.88 4.15
N ASN A 94 -0.16 18.86 3.93
CA ASN A 94 -0.10 20.16 4.60
C ASN A 94 -0.98 20.24 5.86
N ASN A 95 -1.78 19.20 6.13
CA ASN A 95 -2.63 19.15 7.31
C ASN A 95 -1.97 18.35 8.44
N ASP A 96 -1.26 19.04 9.34
CA ASP A 96 -0.51 18.41 10.42
C ASP A 96 -1.39 17.55 11.35
N THR A 97 -2.66 17.93 11.56
CA THR A 97 -3.60 17.16 12.39
C THR A 97 -4.01 15.86 11.72
N ALA A 98 -4.31 15.90 10.42
CA ALA A 98 -4.63 14.70 9.65
C ALA A 98 -3.43 13.73 9.58
N ILE A 99 -2.23 14.27 9.37
CA ILE A 99 -0.98 13.49 9.38
C ILE A 99 -0.73 12.86 10.77
N ALA A 100 -0.93 13.63 11.85
CA ALA A 100 -0.76 13.11 13.21
C ALA A 100 -1.75 11.98 13.51
N PHE A 101 -3.02 12.11 13.10
CA PHE A 101 -4.02 11.06 13.23
C PHE A 101 -3.63 9.82 12.43
N THR A 102 -3.25 9.98 11.17
CA THR A 102 -2.82 8.88 10.31
C THR A 102 -1.63 8.12 10.91
N LYS A 103 -0.60 8.83 11.36
CA LYS A 103 0.57 8.20 12.00
C LYS A 103 0.21 7.49 13.30
N ALA A 104 -0.66 8.08 14.13
CA ALA A 104 -1.13 7.44 15.37
C ALA A 104 -1.88 6.14 15.08
N LEU A 105 -2.73 6.13 14.04
CA LEU A 105 -3.43 4.93 13.59
C LEU A 105 -2.46 3.86 13.06
N LEU A 106 -1.54 4.23 12.18
CA LEU A 106 -0.53 3.32 11.64
C LEU A 106 0.35 2.73 12.74
N GLN A 107 0.72 3.52 13.75
CA GLN A 107 1.49 3.04 14.88
C GLN A 107 0.77 1.91 15.64
N LYS A 108 -0.56 1.94 15.74
CA LYS A 108 -1.35 0.86 16.34
C LYS A 108 -1.17 -0.44 15.57
N TYR A 109 -1.28 -0.39 14.25
CA TYR A 109 -1.10 -1.57 13.39
C TYR A 109 0.35 -2.07 13.40
N VAL A 110 1.33 -1.19 13.31
CA VAL A 110 2.75 -1.55 13.39
C VAL A 110 3.04 -2.28 14.71
N MET A 111 2.52 -1.78 15.83
CA MET A 111 2.71 -2.42 17.15
C MET A 111 1.97 -3.74 17.28
N TYR A 112 0.79 -3.88 16.65
CA TYR A 112 0.07 -5.14 16.61
C TYR A 112 0.85 -6.23 15.85
N PHE A 113 1.44 -5.88 14.70
CA PHE A 113 2.20 -6.83 13.89
C PHE A 113 3.64 -7.05 14.39
N LYS A 114 4.10 -6.26 15.35
CA LYS A 114 5.42 -6.47 15.99
C LYS A 114 5.52 -7.88 16.58
N GLY A 115 6.53 -8.63 16.15
CA GLY A 115 6.74 -10.01 16.59
C GLY A 115 5.93 -11.07 15.80
N HIS A 116 5.05 -10.63 14.90
CA HIS A 116 4.27 -11.52 14.02
C HIS A 116 4.64 -11.39 12.55
N ALA A 117 5.21 -10.26 12.16
CA ALA A 117 5.66 -9.97 10.81
C ALA A 117 7.15 -9.59 10.80
N THR A 118 7.81 -9.71 9.65
CA THR A 118 9.18 -9.22 9.46
C THR A 118 9.22 -7.91 8.67
N THR A 119 8.15 -7.60 7.95
CA THR A 119 8.03 -6.46 7.05
C THR A 119 6.65 -5.83 7.20
N PHE A 120 6.56 -4.51 7.07
CA PHE A 120 5.29 -3.77 7.04
C PHE A 120 5.26 -2.87 5.81
N ASN A 121 4.21 -3.01 5.00
CA ASN A 121 4.00 -2.19 3.80
C ASN A 121 3.03 -1.05 4.10
N PHE A 122 3.48 0.18 3.89
CA PHE A 122 2.68 1.40 4.07
C PHE A 122 1.97 1.85 2.80
N GLY A 123 2.06 1.10 1.70
CA GLY A 123 1.51 1.49 0.41
C GLY A 123 2.24 2.68 -0.18
N SER A 124 1.75 3.86 0.10
CA SER A 124 2.30 5.16 -0.36
C SER A 124 2.25 5.37 -1.87
N ASP A 125 1.31 4.70 -2.54
CA ASP A 125 1.07 4.74 -3.97
C ASP A 125 -0.06 5.71 -4.35
N GLU A 126 -0.11 6.04 -5.63
CA GLU A 126 -1.21 6.74 -6.32
C GLU A 126 -1.73 8.01 -5.62
N TYR A 127 -0.81 8.87 -5.18
CA TYR A 127 -1.17 10.13 -4.51
C TYR A 127 -2.09 10.97 -5.37
N ALA A 128 -3.32 11.17 -4.89
CA ALA A 128 -4.37 11.99 -5.52
C ALA A 128 -4.73 11.58 -6.98
N ASN A 129 -4.55 10.32 -7.36
CA ASN A 129 -4.88 9.84 -8.71
C ASN A 129 -6.38 9.91 -9.03
N ASP A 130 -7.25 10.07 -8.03
CA ASP A 130 -8.69 10.28 -8.21
C ASP A 130 -9.06 11.68 -8.73
N VAL A 131 -8.15 12.64 -8.63
CA VAL A 131 -8.37 14.01 -9.12
C VAL A 131 -7.36 14.43 -10.18
N ASP A 132 -6.19 13.81 -10.19
CA ASP A 132 -5.13 14.14 -11.13
C ASP A 132 -4.07 13.03 -11.18
N THR A 133 -3.92 12.39 -12.32
CA THR A 133 -2.86 11.39 -12.55
C THR A 133 -1.44 11.96 -12.40
N GLY A 134 -1.28 13.27 -12.41
CA GLY A 134 -0.04 13.98 -12.14
C GLY A 134 0.14 14.41 -10.68
N GLY A 135 -0.52 13.78 -9.70
CA GLY A 135 -0.46 14.18 -8.29
C GLY A 135 0.96 14.34 -7.76
N TRP A 136 1.88 13.44 -8.09
CA TRP A 136 3.30 13.56 -7.74
C TRP A 136 3.96 14.78 -8.37
N ALA A 137 3.71 15.04 -9.65
CA ALA A 137 4.26 16.22 -10.34
C ALA A 137 3.76 17.52 -9.71
N LYS A 138 2.49 17.59 -9.31
CA LYS A 138 1.94 18.74 -8.58
C LYS A 138 2.61 18.96 -7.23
N LEU A 139 2.88 17.89 -6.49
CA LEU A 139 3.61 17.98 -5.22
C LEU A 139 5.03 18.51 -5.44
N GLN A 140 5.72 18.09 -6.51
CA GLN A 140 7.02 18.63 -6.87
C GLN A 140 6.95 20.11 -7.24
N GLN A 141 6.02 20.51 -8.10
CA GLN A 141 5.83 21.89 -8.53
C GLN A 141 5.54 22.84 -7.35
N SER A 142 4.74 22.40 -6.40
CA SER A 142 4.41 23.16 -5.18
C SER A 142 5.50 23.14 -4.12
N GLY A 143 6.53 22.29 -4.27
CA GLY A 143 7.53 22.02 -3.25
C GLY A 143 7.04 21.14 -2.09
N THR A 144 5.79 20.71 -2.10
CA THR A 144 5.21 19.85 -1.05
C THR A 144 5.74 18.41 -1.09
N TYR A 145 6.31 17.97 -2.20
CA TYR A 145 6.87 16.63 -2.34
C TYR A 145 7.96 16.33 -1.28
N LYS A 146 8.70 17.35 -0.81
CA LYS A 146 9.63 17.18 0.32
C LYS A 146 8.92 16.73 1.61
N LYS A 147 7.65 17.11 1.82
CA LYS A 147 6.84 16.61 2.94
C LYS A 147 6.48 15.13 2.75
N PHE A 148 6.25 14.69 1.52
CA PHE A 148 6.06 13.27 1.22
C PHE A 148 7.33 12.46 1.53
N VAL A 149 8.51 12.95 1.12
CA VAL A 149 9.80 12.31 1.46
C VAL A 149 9.96 12.19 2.98
N ALA A 150 9.72 13.27 3.72
CA ALA A 150 9.78 13.25 5.18
C ALA A 150 8.75 12.29 5.80
N TYR A 151 7.53 12.29 5.29
CA TYR A 151 6.45 11.41 5.74
C TYR A 151 6.81 9.94 5.58
N VAL A 152 7.28 9.52 4.41
CA VAL A 152 7.70 8.13 4.15
C VAL A 152 8.89 7.75 5.05
N ASN A 153 9.83 8.65 5.26
CA ASN A 153 10.96 8.41 6.18
C ASN A 153 10.50 8.23 7.64
N ASP A 154 9.49 8.98 8.08
CA ASP A 154 8.90 8.81 9.41
C ASP A 154 8.21 7.44 9.54
N LEU A 155 7.51 6.98 8.48
CA LEU A 155 6.93 5.63 8.44
C LEU A 155 8.01 4.55 8.45
N ALA A 156 9.09 4.75 7.71
CA ALA A 156 10.23 3.84 7.73
C ALA A 156 10.85 3.74 9.13
N ALA A 157 11.04 4.87 9.80
CA ALA A 157 11.52 4.91 11.18
C ALA A 157 10.56 4.21 12.14
N MET A 158 9.25 4.41 11.98
CA MET A 158 8.21 3.75 12.77
C MET A 158 8.30 2.22 12.67
N ALA A 159 8.41 1.66 11.47
CA ALA A 159 8.59 0.23 11.27
C ALA A 159 9.89 -0.28 11.87
N LYS A 160 11.01 0.40 11.62
CA LYS A 160 12.33 0.02 12.16
C LYS A 160 12.39 0.03 13.68
N ASN A 161 11.76 1.01 14.32
CA ASN A 161 11.65 1.08 15.79
C ASN A 161 10.84 -0.08 16.37
N ALA A 162 9.95 -0.67 15.60
CA ALA A 162 9.22 -1.88 15.96
C ALA A 162 9.97 -3.18 15.60
N GLY A 163 11.13 -3.09 14.93
CA GLY A 163 11.89 -4.24 14.46
C GLY A 163 11.39 -4.81 13.12
N LEU A 164 10.58 -4.05 12.38
CA LEU A 164 10.05 -4.42 11.08
C LEU A 164 10.83 -3.74 9.94
N LYS A 165 10.92 -4.39 8.80
CA LYS A 165 11.46 -3.79 7.57
C LYS A 165 10.37 -2.92 6.93
N PRO A 166 10.64 -1.65 6.60
CA PRO A 166 9.67 -0.81 5.92
C PRO A 166 9.56 -1.16 4.44
N MET A 167 8.34 -1.20 3.92
CA MET A 167 8.04 -1.42 2.50
C MET A 167 7.03 -0.37 2.01
N VAL A 168 7.16 0.05 0.76
CA VAL A 168 6.25 0.96 0.06
C VAL A 168 6.16 0.58 -1.41
N PHE A 169 5.12 1.02 -2.13
CA PHE A 169 5.06 0.92 -3.59
C PHE A 169 5.94 1.98 -4.27
N ASN A 170 6.30 1.74 -5.53
CA ASN A 170 7.37 2.50 -6.18
C ASN A 170 7.00 3.88 -6.71
N ASP A 171 5.77 4.11 -7.08
CA ASP A 171 5.40 5.21 -7.97
C ASP A 171 5.69 6.61 -7.40
N GLY A 172 5.63 6.78 -6.08
CA GLY A 172 6.01 8.05 -5.43
C GLY A 172 7.49 8.13 -5.00
N ILE A 173 8.27 7.06 -5.12
CA ILE A 173 9.64 7.02 -4.60
C ILE A 173 10.61 7.58 -5.64
N TYR A 174 11.22 8.74 -5.36
CA TYR A 174 12.05 9.49 -6.30
C TYR A 174 11.34 9.74 -7.64
N TYR A 175 10.07 10.13 -7.59
CA TYR A 175 9.28 10.41 -8.79
C TYR A 175 10.10 11.21 -9.82
N ASP A 176 10.06 10.77 -11.09
CA ASP A 176 10.84 11.33 -12.20
C ASP A 176 12.40 11.29 -11.97
N ASN A 177 12.89 10.28 -11.25
CA ASN A 177 14.30 10.16 -10.83
C ASN A 177 14.84 11.41 -10.09
N ASN A 178 13.95 12.21 -9.51
CA ASN A 178 14.30 13.50 -8.93
C ASN A 178 14.75 13.35 -7.47
N THR A 179 15.96 13.85 -7.18
CA THR A 179 16.57 13.82 -5.85
C THR A 179 16.57 15.16 -5.13
N SER A 180 16.06 16.22 -5.75
CA SER A 180 16.15 17.60 -5.21
C SER A 180 15.28 17.85 -3.98
N PHE A 181 14.32 16.95 -3.70
CA PHE A 181 13.38 17.09 -2.59
C PHE A 181 13.80 16.36 -1.31
N GLY A 182 14.91 15.66 -1.32
CA GLY A 182 15.43 14.90 -0.19
C GLY A 182 15.79 13.47 -0.55
N THR A 183 16.19 12.71 0.46
CA THR A 183 16.62 11.32 0.33
C THR A 183 15.67 10.41 1.10
N PHE A 184 15.20 9.35 0.46
CA PHE A 184 14.45 8.29 1.13
C PHE A 184 15.37 7.41 1.96
N ASP A 185 14.81 6.82 3.02
CA ASP A 185 15.52 5.88 3.89
C ASP A 185 16.02 4.68 3.07
N LYS A 186 17.32 4.39 3.17
CA LYS A 186 17.98 3.31 2.40
C LYS A 186 17.51 1.90 2.76
N ASP A 187 16.84 1.73 3.90
CA ASP A 187 16.32 0.45 4.35
C ASP A 187 14.93 0.14 3.77
N LEU A 188 14.34 1.10 3.03
CA LEU A 188 13.07 0.89 2.33
C LEU A 188 13.18 -0.26 1.33
N ILE A 189 12.22 -1.15 1.39
CA ILE A 189 11.92 -2.12 0.33
C ILE A 189 10.89 -1.46 -0.60
N VAL A 190 11.22 -1.37 -1.87
CA VAL A 190 10.33 -0.81 -2.89
C VAL A 190 9.61 -1.94 -3.62
N SER A 191 8.30 -2.05 -3.40
CA SER A 191 7.42 -2.95 -4.12
C SER A 191 7.15 -2.34 -5.50
N TYR A 192 7.93 -2.76 -6.49
CA TYR A 192 7.93 -2.17 -7.82
C TYR A 192 6.85 -2.80 -8.69
N TRP A 193 5.74 -2.09 -8.87
CA TRP A 193 4.57 -2.62 -9.57
C TRP A 193 4.40 -2.06 -10.98
N THR A 194 4.80 -0.81 -11.23
CA THR A 194 4.54 -0.14 -12.51
C THR A 194 5.76 0.60 -13.04
N ALA A 195 5.88 0.63 -14.37
CA ALA A 195 6.82 1.49 -15.10
C ALA A 195 6.27 2.91 -15.32
N GLY A 196 5.07 3.21 -14.83
CA GLY A 196 4.34 4.44 -15.13
C GLY A 196 3.58 4.36 -16.46
N TRP A 197 2.98 5.47 -16.81
CA TRP A 197 2.25 5.68 -18.08
C TRP A 197 2.39 7.14 -18.50
N GLY A 198 1.79 7.54 -19.59
CA GLY A 198 1.90 8.91 -20.11
C GLY A 198 1.56 9.97 -19.05
N GLY A 199 2.55 10.77 -18.67
CA GLY A 199 2.44 11.79 -17.62
C GLY A 199 2.53 11.27 -16.19
N TYR A 200 2.89 10.02 -15.99
CA TYR A 200 3.13 9.39 -14.67
C TYR A 200 4.54 8.79 -14.63
N ASP A 201 5.50 9.63 -14.31
CA ASP A 201 6.93 9.39 -14.53
C ASP A 201 7.59 8.80 -13.28
N VAL A 202 7.42 7.51 -13.05
CA VAL A 202 8.03 6.80 -11.92
C VAL A 202 9.54 6.65 -12.09
N ALA A 203 10.25 6.53 -10.97
CA ALA A 203 11.69 6.25 -11.01
C ALA A 203 11.97 4.88 -11.62
N LYS A 204 13.03 4.81 -12.44
CA LYS A 204 13.47 3.55 -13.04
C LYS A 204 14.01 2.57 -12.00
N PRO A 205 13.84 1.26 -12.20
CA PRO A 205 14.36 0.25 -11.27
C PRO A 205 15.86 0.39 -11.01
N GLU A 206 16.66 0.60 -12.08
CA GLU A 206 18.12 0.79 -11.98
C GLU A 206 18.47 1.99 -11.12
N PHE A 207 17.74 3.10 -11.29
CA PHE A 207 17.95 4.30 -10.49
C PHE A 207 17.72 4.04 -8.99
N LEU A 208 16.67 3.28 -8.65
CA LEU A 208 16.38 2.94 -7.25
C LEU A 208 17.45 2.01 -6.65
N THR A 209 17.91 1.02 -7.41
CA THR A 209 18.98 0.13 -6.95
C THR A 209 20.31 0.86 -6.80
N ASP A 210 20.62 1.81 -7.68
CA ASP A 210 21.81 2.68 -7.56
C ASP A 210 21.76 3.58 -6.32
N LYS A 211 20.56 3.90 -5.82
CA LYS A 211 20.37 4.57 -4.52
C LYS A 211 20.48 3.62 -3.32
N GLY A 212 20.70 2.33 -3.55
CA GLY A 212 20.82 1.31 -2.51
C GLY A 212 19.49 0.75 -2.01
N LEU A 213 18.37 1.08 -2.65
CA LEU A 213 17.06 0.56 -2.30
C LEU A 213 16.91 -0.88 -2.79
N LYS A 214 16.15 -1.67 -2.05
CA LYS A 214 15.83 -3.08 -2.40
C LYS A 214 14.53 -3.13 -3.17
N ILE A 215 14.49 -3.92 -4.24
CA ILE A 215 13.29 -4.10 -5.06
C ILE A 215 12.63 -5.44 -4.76
N MET A 216 11.33 -5.39 -4.44
CA MET A 216 10.40 -6.50 -4.54
C MET A 216 9.66 -6.36 -5.87
N ASN A 217 9.79 -7.32 -6.78
CA ASN A 217 9.13 -7.24 -8.06
C ASN A 217 7.65 -7.57 -7.92
N THR A 218 6.80 -6.56 -8.07
CA THR A 218 5.35 -6.66 -7.91
C THR A 218 4.66 -6.38 -9.26
N ASN A 219 5.27 -6.81 -10.35
CA ASN A 219 4.84 -6.56 -11.73
C ASN A 219 3.33 -6.60 -11.90
N ASP A 220 2.74 -5.51 -12.34
CA ASP A 220 1.29 -5.36 -12.52
C ASP A 220 0.72 -6.31 -13.59
N GLY A 221 1.54 -6.86 -14.47
CA GLY A 221 1.14 -7.94 -15.36
C GLY A 221 0.75 -9.24 -14.63
N TRP A 222 1.02 -9.36 -13.33
CA TRP A 222 0.61 -10.49 -12.47
C TRP A 222 -0.57 -10.14 -11.56
N TYR A 223 -1.26 -9.05 -11.85
CA TYR A 223 -2.44 -8.61 -11.09
C TYR A 223 -3.71 -9.22 -11.66
N TRP A 224 -4.56 -9.66 -10.76
CA TRP A 224 -5.93 -10.05 -11.06
C TRP A 224 -6.90 -9.25 -10.20
N VAL A 225 -7.87 -8.61 -10.84
CA VAL A 225 -9.00 -7.99 -10.15
C VAL A 225 -10.16 -9.00 -10.14
N LEU A 226 -10.63 -9.37 -8.95
CA LEU A 226 -11.72 -10.32 -8.77
C LEU A 226 -12.95 -9.92 -9.61
N GLY A 227 -13.59 -10.91 -10.22
CA GLY A 227 -14.72 -10.70 -11.13
C GLY A 227 -14.32 -10.40 -12.59
N ARG A 228 -13.09 -9.98 -12.87
CA ARG A 228 -12.61 -9.79 -14.25
C ARG A 228 -12.09 -11.11 -14.83
N VAL A 229 -12.91 -11.75 -15.67
CA VAL A 229 -12.53 -13.01 -16.35
C VAL A 229 -11.72 -12.74 -17.60
N ASP A 230 -12.19 -11.84 -18.44
CA ASP A 230 -11.62 -11.41 -19.72
C ASP A 230 -11.39 -9.89 -19.72
N GLY A 231 -10.49 -9.42 -20.58
CA GLY A 231 -10.19 -7.99 -20.75
C GLY A 231 -8.69 -7.75 -20.91
N ASP A 232 -8.32 -6.49 -21.18
CA ASP A 232 -6.95 -6.13 -21.54
C ASP A 232 -6.01 -6.07 -20.31
N LEU A 233 -6.52 -5.60 -19.16
CA LEU A 233 -5.72 -5.43 -17.96
C LEU A 233 -6.36 -6.12 -16.76
N TYR A 234 -5.53 -6.78 -15.97
CA TYR A 234 -5.87 -7.35 -14.65
C TYR A 234 -7.04 -8.34 -14.70
N SER A 235 -7.27 -8.97 -15.86
CA SER A 235 -8.23 -10.06 -15.98
C SER A 235 -7.55 -11.41 -15.71
N TYR A 236 -8.36 -12.41 -15.32
CA TYR A 236 -7.84 -13.74 -15.04
C TYR A 236 -7.02 -14.32 -16.21
N LYS A 237 -7.55 -14.23 -17.45
CA LYS A 237 -6.87 -14.78 -18.63
C LYS A 237 -5.57 -14.05 -18.96
N THR A 238 -5.57 -12.73 -18.88
CA THR A 238 -4.38 -11.92 -19.15
C THR A 238 -3.31 -12.17 -18.08
N THR A 239 -3.69 -12.25 -16.81
CA THR A 239 -2.78 -12.56 -15.70
C THR A 239 -2.18 -13.95 -15.87
N LEU A 240 -2.99 -14.96 -16.20
CA LEU A 240 -2.51 -16.32 -16.40
C LEU A 240 -1.50 -16.41 -17.57
N ALA A 241 -1.79 -15.73 -18.69
CA ALA A 241 -0.88 -15.66 -19.83
C ALA A 241 0.43 -14.94 -19.49
N SER A 242 0.36 -13.86 -18.72
CA SER A 242 1.52 -13.12 -18.25
C SER A 242 2.39 -13.96 -17.31
N LEU A 243 1.79 -14.71 -16.39
CA LEU A 243 2.51 -15.63 -15.50
C LEU A 243 3.22 -16.76 -16.27
N ALA A 244 2.66 -17.18 -17.40
CA ALA A 244 3.28 -18.19 -18.25
C ALA A 244 4.46 -17.66 -19.10
N SER A 245 4.51 -16.36 -19.36
CA SER A 245 5.46 -15.74 -20.29
C SER A 245 6.55 -14.91 -19.66
N LYS A 246 6.30 -14.28 -18.50
CA LYS A 246 7.24 -13.39 -17.83
C LYS A 246 8.07 -14.14 -16.78
N LYS A 247 9.33 -13.75 -16.65
CA LYS A 247 10.21 -14.22 -15.61
C LYS A 247 10.05 -13.37 -14.35
N PHE A 248 10.33 -13.94 -13.17
CA PHE A 248 10.33 -13.19 -11.92
C PHE A 248 11.28 -12.02 -11.87
N THR A 249 12.36 -12.10 -12.66
CA THR A 249 13.35 -11.04 -12.79
C THR A 249 12.93 -9.92 -13.74
N ASP A 250 11.78 -10.05 -14.41
CA ASP A 250 11.27 -9.04 -15.35
C ASP A 250 10.59 -7.90 -14.59
N VAL A 251 11.38 -6.95 -14.12
CA VAL A 251 10.88 -5.75 -13.43
C VAL A 251 10.34 -4.78 -14.47
N PRO A 252 9.12 -4.20 -14.28
CA PRO A 252 8.54 -3.26 -15.24
C PRO A 252 9.47 -2.08 -15.53
N GLY A 253 9.66 -1.74 -16.80
CA GLY A 253 10.47 -0.60 -17.23
C GLY A 253 11.98 -0.72 -17.01
N ALA A 254 12.47 -1.86 -16.54
CA ALA A 254 13.91 -2.12 -16.45
C ALA A 254 14.52 -2.26 -17.84
N SER A 255 15.63 -1.57 -18.11
CA SER A 255 16.41 -1.67 -19.34
C SER A 255 17.50 -2.74 -19.26
N SER A 256 17.81 -3.20 -18.06
CA SER A 256 18.79 -4.25 -17.76
C SER A 256 18.30 -5.07 -16.55
N ALA A 257 18.95 -6.21 -16.30
CA ALA A 257 18.65 -6.98 -15.09
C ALA A 257 19.01 -6.18 -13.83
N VAL A 258 18.06 -6.06 -12.92
CA VAL A 258 18.24 -5.44 -11.60
C VAL A 258 18.13 -6.50 -10.49
N PRO A 259 18.86 -6.36 -9.38
CA PRO A 259 18.72 -7.27 -8.26
C PRO A 259 17.34 -7.09 -7.60
N ILE A 260 16.65 -8.21 -7.37
CA ILE A 260 15.38 -8.25 -6.65
C ILE A 260 15.52 -9.12 -5.40
N ILE A 261 14.72 -8.86 -4.38
CA ILE A 261 14.67 -9.68 -3.16
C ILE A 261 13.52 -10.69 -3.17
N GLY A 262 12.67 -10.66 -4.18
CA GLY A 262 11.53 -11.54 -4.36
C GLY A 262 10.53 -10.97 -5.36
N SER A 263 9.43 -11.70 -5.57
CA SER A 263 8.35 -11.32 -6.48
C SER A 263 6.99 -11.53 -5.83
N VAL A 264 6.00 -10.77 -6.27
CA VAL A 264 4.64 -10.77 -5.70
C VAL A 264 3.62 -10.86 -6.83
N GLN A 265 2.68 -11.79 -6.69
CA GLN A 265 1.42 -11.79 -7.42
C GLN A 265 0.35 -11.08 -6.58
N ALA A 266 -0.50 -10.27 -7.20
CA ALA A 266 -1.57 -9.60 -6.48
C ALA A 266 -2.96 -10.00 -6.97
N VAL A 267 -3.88 -10.09 -6.01
CA VAL A 267 -5.32 -10.25 -6.25
C VAL A 267 -6.03 -9.09 -5.56
N TRP A 268 -6.74 -8.28 -6.35
CA TRP A 268 -7.41 -7.08 -5.87
C TRP A 268 -8.92 -7.27 -5.83
N ALA A 269 -9.56 -6.83 -4.77
CA ALA A 269 -11.00 -6.88 -4.58
C ALA A 269 -11.60 -5.47 -4.70
N ASP A 270 -11.47 -4.87 -5.90
CA ASP A 270 -11.97 -3.52 -6.17
C ASP A 270 -13.51 -3.44 -6.15
N ASP A 271 -14.18 -4.53 -6.48
CA ASP A 271 -15.62 -4.66 -6.40
C ASP A 271 -16.00 -5.53 -5.19
N PRO A 272 -16.60 -4.94 -4.14
CA PRO A 272 -16.98 -5.69 -2.93
C PRO A 272 -18.06 -6.76 -3.18
N SER A 273 -18.76 -6.70 -4.31
CA SER A 273 -19.73 -7.72 -4.72
C SER A 273 -19.10 -8.92 -5.43
N ALA A 274 -17.84 -8.79 -5.89
CA ALA A 274 -17.15 -9.85 -6.60
C ALA A 274 -16.88 -11.05 -5.68
N GLN A 275 -17.28 -12.23 -6.16
CA GLN A 275 -17.04 -13.47 -5.43
C GLN A 275 -15.64 -14.01 -5.70
N LEU A 276 -15.01 -14.53 -4.66
CA LEU A 276 -13.71 -15.20 -4.81
C LEU A 276 -13.90 -16.53 -5.56
N ASP A 277 -13.32 -16.61 -6.76
CA ASP A 277 -13.17 -17.85 -7.50
C ASP A 277 -11.92 -18.60 -7.00
N MET A 278 -12.13 -19.49 -6.03
CA MET A 278 -11.03 -20.23 -5.42
C MET A 278 -10.28 -21.14 -6.42
N PRO A 279 -10.94 -21.89 -7.31
CA PRO A 279 -10.23 -22.63 -8.37
C PRO A 279 -9.34 -21.75 -9.26
N ALA A 280 -9.83 -20.59 -9.67
CA ALA A 280 -9.04 -19.64 -10.46
C ALA A 280 -7.84 -19.11 -9.66
N LEU A 281 -8.05 -18.71 -8.40
CA LEU A 281 -6.97 -18.27 -7.51
C LEU A 281 -5.88 -19.33 -7.36
N LEU A 282 -6.26 -20.56 -7.03
CA LEU A 282 -5.30 -21.67 -6.84
C LEU A 282 -4.51 -21.94 -8.13
N LYS A 283 -5.14 -21.84 -9.30
CA LYS A 283 -4.44 -22.02 -10.57
C LYS A 283 -3.43 -20.88 -10.85
N LEU A 284 -3.75 -19.64 -10.51
CA LEU A 284 -2.78 -18.52 -10.62
C LEU A 284 -1.61 -18.72 -9.65
N MET A 285 -1.88 -19.11 -8.41
CA MET A 285 -0.85 -19.40 -7.41
C MET A 285 0.06 -20.57 -7.83
N ASP A 286 -0.51 -21.64 -8.38
CA ASP A 286 0.25 -22.78 -8.89
C ASP A 286 1.14 -22.35 -10.08
N GLN A 287 0.61 -21.61 -11.02
CA GLN A 287 1.38 -21.08 -12.14
C GLN A 287 2.50 -20.13 -11.67
N PHE A 288 2.21 -19.27 -10.68
CA PHE A 288 3.20 -18.38 -10.08
C PHE A 288 4.30 -19.18 -9.38
N SER A 289 3.96 -20.16 -8.56
CA SER A 289 4.94 -20.98 -7.84
C SER A 289 5.78 -21.85 -8.79
N THR A 290 5.18 -22.40 -9.85
CA THR A 290 5.88 -23.18 -10.88
C THR A 290 6.91 -22.32 -11.63
N ALA A 291 6.54 -21.10 -11.98
CA ALA A 291 7.47 -20.15 -12.60
C ALA A 291 8.60 -19.73 -11.64
N TYR A 292 8.39 -19.83 -10.32
CA TYR A 292 9.39 -19.49 -9.27
C TYR A 292 10.27 -20.68 -8.86
N ALA A 293 9.88 -21.88 -9.20
CA ALA A 293 10.71 -23.04 -8.91
C ALA A 293 12.03 -22.95 -9.68
N PRO A 294 13.20 -23.08 -9.01
CA PRO A 294 14.51 -23.04 -9.66
C PRO A 294 14.73 -24.18 -10.61
#